data_1cc6a413c47aed1c8579d1dbcd9e2921
#
_entry.id   1cc6a413c47aed1c8579d1dbcd9e2921
#
_cell.length_a   1.000
_cell.length_b   1.000
_cell.length_c   1.000
_cell.angle_alpha   90.00
_cell.angle_beta   90.00
_cell.angle_gamma   90.00
#
_symmetry.space_group_name_H-M   'P 1'
#
loop_
_entity.id
_entity.type
_entity.pdbx_description
1 polymer ?
#
loop_
_entity_poly.entity_id
_entity_poly.type
_entity_poly.pdbx_seq_one_letter_code
_entity_poly.pdbx_strand_id
1 'polypeptide(L)'
;MCRVLVAEDDREMRRLVVEVLRKDGHEVTEATDGGRLLVRIAEVFDRDPTMAAVDVIVSDVRMPVCSGLELVERLFEARWKVPCILMTAFGDDDTRRRASAVGALLLDKPLQLDELRDAVRRVARR
;
A
#
# COMPACT_ATOMS: atom_id res chain seq x y z
N MET A 1 13.33 10.10 -2.73
CA MET A 1 12.03 10.49 -2.18
C MET A 1 10.91 9.99 -3.07
N CYS A 2 9.89 9.39 -2.51
CA CYS A 2 8.71 9.02 -3.29
C CYS A 2 7.42 9.40 -2.55
N ARG A 3 6.32 9.35 -3.29
CA ARG A 3 4.99 9.65 -2.77
C ARG A 3 4.30 8.35 -2.44
N VAL A 4 4.05 8.14 -1.15
CA VAL A 4 3.52 6.88 -0.63
C VAL A 4 2.10 7.11 -0.11
N LEU A 5 1.19 6.24 -0.53
CA LEU A 5 -0.18 6.22 0.01
C LEU A 5 -0.27 5.05 0.98
N VAL A 6 -0.50 5.35 2.25
CA VAL A 6 -0.56 4.33 3.32
C VAL A 6 -1.99 4.15 3.77
N ALA A 7 -2.47 2.90 3.79
CA ALA A 7 -3.77 2.54 4.31
C ALA A 7 -3.64 1.51 5.43
N GLU A 8 -4.11 1.85 6.60
CA GLU A 8 -4.10 1.01 7.80
C GLU A 8 -5.19 1.48 8.75
N ASP A 9 -6.07 0.59 9.18
CA ASP A 9 -7.14 0.94 10.10
C ASP A 9 -6.70 1.02 11.56
N ASP A 10 -5.64 0.30 11.94
CA ASP A 10 -5.05 0.41 13.28
C ASP A 10 -4.28 1.73 13.39
N ARG A 11 -4.74 2.60 14.28
CA ARG A 11 -4.17 3.94 14.45
C ARG A 11 -2.69 3.93 14.82
N GLU A 12 -2.30 3.06 15.76
CA GLU A 12 -0.91 3.00 16.22
C GLU A 12 0.01 2.47 15.14
N MET A 13 -0.40 1.42 14.45
CA MET A 13 0.38 0.84 13.36
C MET A 13 0.51 1.85 12.21
N ARG A 14 -0.59 2.50 11.84
CA ARG A 14 -0.56 3.53 10.79
C ARG A 14 0.43 4.64 11.14
N ARG A 15 0.39 5.11 12.38
CA ARG A 15 1.30 6.15 12.86
C ARG A 15 2.76 5.74 12.76
N LEU A 16 3.09 4.51 13.16
CA LEU A 16 4.46 3.99 13.07
C LEU A 16 4.94 3.92 11.62
N VAL A 17 4.12 3.38 10.74
CA VAL A 17 4.45 3.26 9.32
C VAL A 17 4.68 4.64 8.71
N VAL A 18 3.77 5.57 8.96
CA VAL A 18 3.85 6.93 8.42
C VAL A 18 5.10 7.65 8.93
N GLU A 19 5.38 7.58 10.23
CA GLU A 19 6.56 8.24 10.81
C GLU A 19 7.86 7.71 10.22
N VAL A 20 7.98 6.40 10.10
CA VAL A 20 9.19 5.77 9.55
C VAL A 20 9.43 6.22 8.11
N LEU A 21 8.38 6.23 7.29
CA LEU A 21 8.50 6.61 5.89
C LEU A 21 8.78 8.11 5.73
N ARG A 22 8.17 8.95 6.55
CA ARG A 22 8.47 10.40 6.53
C ARG A 22 9.90 10.69 6.95
N LYS A 23 10.43 9.95 7.93
CA LYS A 23 11.84 10.08 8.31
C LYS A 23 12.80 9.69 7.20
N ASP A 24 12.39 8.77 6.35
CA ASP A 24 13.18 8.39 5.16
C ASP A 24 13.05 9.41 4.01
N GLY A 25 12.35 10.51 4.22
CA GLY A 25 12.21 11.57 3.24
C GLY A 25 11.08 11.37 2.24
N HIS A 26 10.19 10.41 2.49
CA HIS A 26 9.04 10.19 1.62
C HIS A 26 7.88 11.13 1.97
N GLU A 27 7.10 11.49 0.97
CA GLU A 27 5.86 12.21 1.14
C GLU A 27 4.74 11.19 1.32
N VAL A 28 4.03 11.26 2.45
CA VAL A 28 3.05 10.23 2.83
C VAL A 28 1.65 10.81 2.96
N THR A 29 0.70 10.18 2.28
CA THR A 29 -0.74 10.44 2.43
C THR A 29 -1.36 9.24 3.14
N GLU A 30 -2.25 9.50 4.09
CA GLU A 30 -2.86 8.46 4.92
C GLU A 30 -4.30 8.18 4.52
N ALA A 31 -4.68 6.90 4.63
CA ALA A 31 -6.07 6.46 4.57
C ALA A 31 -6.34 5.57 5.79
N THR A 32 -7.46 5.79 6.47
CA THR A 32 -7.78 5.12 7.73
C THR A 32 -8.49 3.79 7.55
N ASP A 33 -8.97 3.51 6.34
CA ASP A 33 -9.64 2.26 6.00
C ASP A 33 -9.69 2.09 4.47
N GLY A 34 -10.27 0.97 4.03
CA GLY A 34 -10.35 0.67 2.60
C GLY A 34 -11.23 1.65 1.82
N GLY A 35 -12.28 2.16 2.44
CA GLY A 35 -13.13 3.17 1.79
C GLY A 35 -12.40 4.48 1.56
N ARG A 36 -11.63 4.93 2.55
CA ARG A 36 -10.80 6.13 2.41
C ARG A 36 -9.68 5.93 1.39
N LEU A 37 -9.09 4.74 1.34
CA LEU A 37 -8.09 4.42 0.33
C LEU A 37 -8.69 4.54 -1.07
N LEU A 38 -9.88 4.00 -1.30
CA LEU A 38 -10.60 4.13 -2.56
C LEU A 38 -10.82 5.60 -2.94
N VAL A 39 -11.25 6.43 -1.99
CA VAL A 39 -11.46 7.86 -2.21
C VAL A 39 -10.16 8.55 -2.63
N ARG A 40 -9.05 8.26 -1.94
CA ARG A 40 -7.75 8.85 -2.28
C ARG A 40 -7.28 8.45 -3.67
N ILE A 41 -7.47 7.19 -4.04
CA ILE A 41 -7.13 6.70 -5.38
C ILE A 41 -7.98 7.38 -6.44
N ALA A 42 -9.29 7.52 -6.20
CA ALA A 42 -10.19 8.20 -7.13
C ALA A 42 -9.80 9.67 -7.32
N GLU A 43 -9.44 10.38 -6.25
CA GLU A 43 -8.97 11.77 -6.34
C GLU A 43 -7.71 11.90 -7.18
N VAL A 44 -6.76 10.99 -7.00
CA VAL A 44 -5.53 10.98 -7.79
C VAL A 44 -5.85 10.69 -9.26
N PHE A 45 -6.71 9.72 -9.53
CA PHE A 45 -7.10 9.34 -10.89
C PHE A 45 -7.79 10.49 -11.61
N ASP A 46 -8.66 11.23 -10.93
CA ASP A 46 -9.37 12.38 -11.54
C ASP A 46 -8.40 13.47 -11.95
N ARG A 47 -7.34 13.69 -11.18
CA ARG A 47 -6.32 14.70 -11.49
C ARG A 47 -5.27 14.21 -12.46
N ASP A 48 -4.92 12.93 -12.37
CA ASP A 48 -3.90 12.31 -13.20
C ASP A 48 -4.26 10.84 -13.46
N PRO A 49 -4.91 10.56 -14.60
CA PRO A 49 -5.30 9.19 -14.95
C PRO A 49 -4.13 8.21 -15.08
N THR A 50 -2.89 8.71 -15.14
CA THR A 50 -1.71 7.83 -15.18
C THR A 50 -1.27 7.37 -13.80
N MET A 51 -1.85 7.93 -12.74
CA MET A 51 -1.46 7.68 -11.35
C MET A 51 -0.01 8.06 -11.03
N ALA A 52 0.58 8.96 -11.83
CA ALA A 52 1.97 9.36 -11.63
C ALA A 52 2.22 10.10 -10.32
N ALA A 53 1.15 10.59 -9.65
CA ALA A 53 1.26 11.26 -8.37
C ALA A 53 1.42 10.31 -7.18
N VAL A 54 1.34 8.98 -7.40
CA VAL A 54 1.56 7.96 -6.38
C VAL A 54 2.64 7.00 -6.86
N ASP A 55 3.70 6.90 -6.08
CA ASP A 55 4.82 6.03 -6.43
C ASP A 55 4.68 4.63 -5.82
N VAL A 56 4.07 4.53 -4.64
CA VAL A 56 3.89 3.27 -3.92
C VAL A 56 2.61 3.31 -3.09
N ILE A 57 1.88 2.20 -3.07
CA ILE A 57 0.76 1.99 -2.13
C ILE A 57 1.21 0.97 -1.08
N VAL A 58 1.09 1.35 0.19
CA VAL A 58 1.33 0.46 1.34
C VAL A 58 -0.01 0.28 2.05
N SER A 59 -0.53 -0.94 2.08
CA SER A 59 -1.87 -1.19 2.61
C SER A 59 -1.93 -2.47 3.42
N ASP A 60 -2.75 -2.43 4.47
CA ASP A 60 -3.16 -3.66 5.15
C ASP A 60 -4.02 -4.50 4.18
N VAL A 61 -3.86 -5.81 4.24
CA VAL A 61 -4.69 -6.74 3.47
C VAL A 61 -6.14 -6.66 3.92
N ARG A 62 -6.38 -6.59 5.22
CA ARG A 62 -7.73 -6.59 5.79
C ARG A 62 -8.06 -5.25 6.42
N MET A 63 -9.08 -4.60 5.89
CA MET A 63 -9.59 -3.34 6.41
C MET A 63 -11.12 -3.32 6.28
N PRO A 64 -11.82 -2.53 7.11
CA PRO A 64 -13.25 -2.30 6.90
C PRO A 64 -13.54 -1.72 5.51
N VAL A 65 -14.70 -2.01 4.98
CA VAL A 65 -15.28 -1.53 3.72
C VAL A 65 -14.67 -2.21 2.50
N CYS A 66 -13.34 -2.21 2.35
CA CYS A 66 -12.68 -2.79 1.19
C CYS A 66 -11.34 -3.38 1.60
N SER A 67 -11.09 -4.63 1.23
CA SER A 67 -9.80 -5.28 1.45
C SER A 67 -8.73 -4.62 0.59
N GLY A 68 -7.56 -4.37 1.19
CA GLY A 68 -6.42 -3.85 0.43
C GLY A 68 -6.00 -4.78 -0.71
N LEU A 69 -6.06 -6.08 -0.49
CA LEU A 69 -5.74 -7.06 -1.53
C LEU A 69 -6.73 -7.00 -2.69
N GLU A 70 -8.02 -6.93 -2.43
CA GLU A 70 -9.03 -6.78 -3.49
C GLU A 70 -8.82 -5.49 -4.29
N LEU A 71 -8.50 -4.41 -3.61
CA LEU A 71 -8.24 -3.14 -4.27
C LEU A 71 -7.02 -3.22 -5.18
N VAL A 72 -5.94 -3.82 -4.72
CA VAL A 72 -4.72 -4.02 -5.53
C VAL A 72 -5.02 -4.90 -6.74
N GLU A 73 -5.84 -5.95 -6.56
CA GLU A 73 -6.26 -6.79 -7.67
C GLU A 73 -7.04 -6.01 -8.73
N ARG A 74 -7.91 -5.10 -8.31
CA ARG A 74 -8.65 -4.23 -9.22
C ARG A 74 -7.76 -3.25 -9.96
N LEU A 75 -6.78 -2.68 -9.27
CA LEU A 75 -5.79 -1.81 -9.92
C LEU A 75 -5.00 -2.57 -10.98
N PHE A 76 -4.60 -3.78 -10.68
CA PHE A 76 -3.88 -4.64 -11.61
C PHE A 76 -4.74 -4.96 -12.85
N GLU A 77 -6.01 -5.31 -12.66
CA GLU A 77 -6.95 -5.55 -13.75
C GLU A 77 -7.17 -4.32 -14.63
N ALA A 78 -7.16 -3.13 -14.01
CA ALA A 78 -7.28 -1.86 -14.70
C ALA A 78 -5.96 -1.42 -15.36
N ARG A 79 -4.91 -2.21 -15.23
CA ARG A 79 -3.56 -1.98 -15.76
C ARG A 79 -2.88 -0.74 -15.18
N TRP A 80 -3.21 -0.40 -13.95
CA TRP A 80 -2.53 0.66 -13.22
C TRP A 80 -1.28 0.10 -12.59
N LYS A 81 -0.13 0.54 -13.09
CA LYS A 81 1.18 -0.01 -12.70
C LYS A 81 1.76 0.73 -11.50
N VAL A 82 1.03 0.72 -10.39
CA VAL A 82 1.52 1.28 -9.13
C VAL A 82 2.07 0.14 -8.28
N PRO A 83 3.34 0.19 -7.88
CA PRO A 83 3.89 -0.81 -6.96
C PRO A 83 3.11 -0.82 -5.66
N CYS A 84 2.79 -2.02 -5.17
CA CYS A 84 2.00 -2.21 -3.97
C CYS A 84 2.72 -3.08 -2.96
N ILE A 85 2.68 -2.68 -1.71
CA ILE A 85 3.17 -3.44 -0.57
C ILE A 85 1.96 -3.72 0.31
N LEU A 86 1.71 -5.00 0.59
CA LEU A 86 0.60 -5.43 1.43
C LEU A 86 1.14 -5.93 2.77
N MET A 87 0.43 -5.62 3.84
CA MET A 87 0.77 -6.03 5.20
C MET A 87 -0.31 -6.98 5.71
N THR A 88 0.07 -8.10 6.31
CA THR A 88 -0.90 -9.09 6.79
C THR A 88 -0.52 -9.71 8.12
N ALA A 89 -1.51 -9.87 9.00
CA ALA A 89 -1.35 -10.65 10.23
C ALA A 89 -1.55 -12.15 9.98
N PHE A 90 -2.20 -12.51 8.87
CA PHE A 90 -2.54 -13.90 8.52
C PHE A 90 -2.20 -14.16 7.07
N GLY A 91 -0.91 -14.36 6.80
CA GLY A 91 -0.44 -14.67 5.47
C GLY A 91 -0.67 -16.13 5.10
N ASP A 92 -1.92 -16.52 4.84
CA ASP A 92 -2.24 -17.85 4.37
C ASP A 92 -1.82 -18.05 2.90
N ASP A 93 -1.89 -19.28 2.43
CA ASP A 93 -1.44 -19.61 1.07
C ASP A 93 -2.25 -18.89 -0.01
N ASP A 94 -3.55 -18.69 0.22
CA ASP A 94 -4.40 -17.97 -0.72
C ASP A 94 -3.97 -16.50 -0.84
N THR A 95 -3.76 -15.84 0.29
CA THR A 95 -3.31 -14.45 0.31
C THR A 95 -1.97 -14.29 -0.40
N ARG A 96 -1.01 -15.18 -0.12
CA ARG A 96 0.30 -15.15 -0.74
C ARG A 96 0.23 -15.37 -2.25
N ARG A 97 -0.58 -16.31 -2.68
CA ARG A 97 -0.77 -16.61 -4.10
C ARG A 97 -1.39 -15.42 -4.84
N ARG A 98 -2.42 -14.81 -4.25
CA ARG A 98 -3.12 -13.67 -4.86
C ARG A 98 -2.21 -12.44 -4.93
N ALA A 99 -1.47 -12.15 -3.87
CA ALA A 99 -0.51 -11.03 -3.86
C ALA A 99 0.58 -11.23 -4.92
N SER A 100 1.12 -12.43 -5.00
CA SER A 100 2.15 -12.77 -6.00
C SER A 100 1.62 -12.63 -7.43
N ALA A 101 0.38 -13.04 -7.67
CA ALA A 101 -0.24 -12.98 -9.00
C ALA A 101 -0.35 -11.55 -9.53
N VAL A 102 -0.46 -10.56 -8.66
CA VAL A 102 -0.55 -9.14 -9.06
C VAL A 102 0.77 -8.39 -8.85
N GLY A 103 1.84 -9.10 -8.51
CA GLY A 103 3.16 -8.51 -8.31
C GLY A 103 3.28 -7.65 -7.04
N ALA A 104 2.36 -7.79 -6.09
CA ALA A 104 2.44 -7.10 -4.83
C ALA A 104 3.45 -7.77 -3.89
N LEU A 105 4.19 -6.97 -3.14
CA LEU A 105 5.08 -7.47 -2.12
C LEU A 105 4.27 -7.64 -0.82
N LEU A 106 4.39 -8.80 -0.18
CA LEU A 106 3.65 -9.10 1.05
C LEU A 106 4.58 -9.12 2.25
N LEU A 107 4.27 -8.32 3.27
CA LEU A 107 5.00 -8.29 4.53
C LEU A 107 4.12 -8.83 5.65
N ASP A 108 4.69 -9.70 6.48
CA ASP A 108 3.98 -10.27 7.61
C ASP A 108 4.03 -9.35 8.83
N LYS A 109 2.95 -9.30 9.57
CA LYS A 109 2.93 -8.63 10.89
C LYS A 109 3.37 -9.62 11.98
N PRO A 110 4.05 -9.19 13.02
CA PRO A 110 4.46 -7.82 13.32
C PRO A 110 5.53 -7.31 12.34
N LEU A 111 5.36 -6.08 11.88
CA LEU A 111 6.25 -5.50 10.89
C LEU A 111 7.65 -5.26 11.46
N GLN A 112 8.66 -5.61 10.67
CA GLN A 112 10.01 -5.13 10.86
C GLN A 112 10.13 -3.81 10.10
N LEU A 113 10.33 -2.70 10.82
CA LEU A 113 10.34 -1.37 10.19
C LEU A 113 11.44 -1.22 9.14
N ASP A 114 12.61 -1.82 9.37
CA ASP A 114 13.68 -1.82 8.37
C ASP A 114 13.30 -2.59 7.10
N GLU A 115 12.57 -3.69 7.25
CA GLU A 115 12.07 -4.46 6.12
C GLU A 115 11.08 -3.62 5.28
N LEU A 116 10.19 -2.88 5.94
CA LEU A 116 9.27 -1.97 5.27
C LEU A 116 10.02 -0.87 4.53
N ARG A 117 11.00 -0.25 5.17
CA ARG A 117 11.83 0.81 4.55
C ARG A 117 12.54 0.30 3.31
N ASP A 118 13.16 -0.88 3.41
CA ASP A 118 13.84 -1.50 2.28
C ASP A 118 12.88 -1.87 1.16
N ALA A 119 11.69 -2.36 1.51
CA ALA A 119 10.66 -2.70 0.52
C ALA A 119 10.23 -1.47 -0.28
N VAL A 120 9.97 -0.35 0.40
CA VAL A 120 9.59 0.90 -0.28
C VAL A 120 10.70 1.37 -1.22
N ARG A 121 11.95 1.36 -0.76
CA ARG A 121 13.08 1.74 -1.60
C ARG A 121 13.20 0.85 -2.84
N ARG A 122 13.01 -0.45 -2.67
CA ARG A 122 13.16 -1.42 -3.75
C ARG A 122 12.09 -1.25 -4.81
N VAL A 123 10.83 -1.14 -4.42
CA VAL A 123 9.72 -1.02 -5.39
C VAL A 123 9.70 0.35 -6.06
N ALA A 124 10.12 1.39 -5.37
CA ALA A 124 10.15 2.75 -5.91
C ALA A 124 11.22 2.94 -7.01
N ARG A 125 12.18 2.03 -7.12
CA ARG A 125 13.24 2.09 -8.13
C ARG A 125 12.85 1.49 -9.48
N ARG A 126 11.70 0.88 -9.57
CA ARG A 126 11.24 0.22 -10.80
C ARG A 126 10.77 1.23 -11.84
#